data_43a268d4248ea2b7722718d97f366602
#
_entry.id   43a268d4248ea2b7722718d97f366602
#
_cell.length_a   1.000
_cell.length_b   1.000
_cell.length_c   1.000
_cell.angle_alpha   90.00
_cell.angle_beta   90.00
_cell.angle_gamma   90.00
#
_symmetry.space_group_name_H-M   'P 1'
#
loop_
_entity.id
_entity.type
_entity.pdbx_description
1 polymer ?
#
loop_
_entity_poly.entity_id
_entity_poly.type
_entity_poly.pdbx_seq_one_letter_code
_entity_poly.pdbx_strand_id
1 'polypeptide(L)'
;MIIDPTAHAAQNAPTQATHTTHATQQSLAEAVVSVGVAAMIVLVLGGTRSGKSSVGTQIAADLAAGDLGEQVTFLAPAMVDSGDSNYAARVAAHQASRPSHWRTLECRTPGDLPDLLVSCPGVVLLDSLGTWVASHALVDTSSGVQAGFDAKAQLDVHFGLLVKSLKERSQATVIVSEEVGMSVHAQTELGRRYTDAVGTLNQQVAALAHKVLFVMAGRVLELPTSYQATRAST
;
A
#
# COMPACT_ATOMS: atom_id res chain seq x y z
N MET A 1 25.29 62.04 10.44
CA MET A 1 24.87 61.09 11.45
C MET A 1 24.63 59.79 10.71
N ILE A 2 25.69 58.96 10.62
CA ILE A 2 25.77 57.73 9.82
C ILE A 2 25.43 56.58 10.79
N ILE A 3 24.42 55.82 10.50
CA ILE A 3 24.03 54.63 11.32
C ILE A 3 24.61 53.41 10.62
N ASP A 4 25.50 52.71 11.33
CA ASP A 4 26.15 51.46 10.99
C ASP A 4 25.14 50.27 11.03
N PRO A 5 25.07 49.39 10.00
CA PRO A 5 24.23 48.22 9.96
C PRO A 5 25.03 46.91 10.13
N THR A 6 25.73 46.72 11.24
CA THR A 6 26.38 45.43 11.54
C THR A 6 26.14 45.03 12.95
N ALA A 7 25.01 44.31 13.21
CA ALA A 7 24.85 43.38 14.32
C ALA A 7 23.45 42.73 14.29
N HIS A 8 23.31 41.54 13.70
CA HIS A 8 22.49 40.45 14.25
C HIS A 8 22.53 39.25 13.28
N ALA A 9 23.63 38.52 13.37
CA ALA A 9 23.68 37.15 12.90
C ALA A 9 23.92 36.28 14.14
N ALA A 10 22.84 35.73 14.68
CA ALA A 10 22.95 34.68 15.70
C ALA A 10 21.73 33.77 15.63
N GLN A 11 22.02 32.52 15.21
CA GLN A 11 21.41 31.30 15.74
C GLN A 11 19.91 31.08 15.49
N ASN A 12 19.60 30.43 14.37
CA ASN A 12 18.50 29.46 14.33
C ASN A 12 19.01 28.14 13.77
N ALA A 13 19.40 27.24 14.67
CA ALA A 13 19.65 25.86 14.36
C ALA A 13 18.31 25.15 14.10
N PRO A 14 18.19 24.26 13.11
CA PRO A 14 17.00 23.47 12.90
C PRO A 14 17.05 22.24 13.83
N THR A 15 16.47 22.37 15.00
CA THR A 15 16.26 21.22 15.90
C THR A 15 14.77 20.98 16.04
N GLN A 16 14.18 20.14 15.17
CA GLN A 16 12.89 19.45 15.43
C GLN A 16 12.42 18.53 14.29
N ALA A 17 13.32 17.88 13.52
CA ALA A 17 12.91 16.89 12.52
C ALA A 17 13.07 15.42 12.96
N THR A 18 13.62 15.16 14.13
CA THR A 18 14.01 13.80 14.56
C THR A 18 13.00 13.07 15.45
N HIS A 19 12.03 13.77 16.05
CA HIS A 19 11.14 13.13 17.04
C HIS A 19 9.99 12.31 16.45
N THR A 20 9.50 12.65 15.26
CA THR A 20 8.34 11.94 14.67
C THR A 20 8.75 10.61 14.02
N THR A 21 9.94 10.52 13.47
CA THR A 21 10.47 9.30 12.84
C THR A 21 10.78 8.23 13.90
N HIS A 22 11.32 8.63 15.04
CA HIS A 22 11.64 7.70 16.13
C HIS A 22 10.39 7.10 16.79
N ALA A 23 9.32 7.87 16.98
CA ALA A 23 8.07 7.35 17.56
C ALA A 23 7.40 6.31 16.67
N THR A 24 7.44 6.49 15.36
CA THR A 24 6.87 5.52 14.39
C THR A 24 7.73 4.25 14.31
N GLN A 25 9.05 4.37 14.37
CA GLN A 25 9.98 3.24 14.41
C GLN A 25 9.85 2.42 15.71
N GLN A 26 9.73 3.09 16.85
CA GLN A 26 9.50 2.41 18.13
C GLN A 26 8.16 1.66 18.16
N SER A 27 7.08 2.25 17.64
CA SER A 27 5.77 1.62 17.54
C SER A 27 5.76 0.41 16.59
N LEU A 28 6.51 0.45 15.49
CA LEU A 28 6.71 -0.69 14.59
C LEU A 28 7.51 -1.81 15.29
N ALA A 29 8.58 -1.45 15.99
CA ALA A 29 9.41 -2.41 16.74
C ALA A 29 8.62 -3.10 17.87
N GLU A 30 7.79 -2.37 18.60
CA GLU A 30 6.94 -2.92 19.67
C GLU A 30 5.85 -3.87 19.14
N ALA A 31 5.24 -3.58 17.96
CA ALA A 31 4.28 -4.48 17.34
C ALA A 31 4.92 -5.76 16.81
N VAL A 32 6.14 -5.67 16.30
CA VAL A 32 6.95 -6.80 15.85
C VAL A 32 7.20 -7.80 16.98
N VAL A 33 7.47 -7.33 18.19
CA VAL A 33 7.71 -8.18 19.37
C VAL A 33 6.44 -8.89 19.83
N SER A 34 5.27 -8.31 19.62
CA SER A 34 3.99 -8.84 20.14
C SER A 34 3.35 -9.95 19.28
N VAL A 35 3.61 -9.98 17.97
CA VAL A 35 2.92 -10.89 17.02
C VAL A 35 3.85 -11.97 16.44
N GLY A 36 5.17 -11.88 16.67
CA GLY A 36 6.17 -12.61 15.90
C GLY A 36 6.24 -12.04 14.47
N VAL A 37 7.42 -11.61 14.04
CA VAL A 37 7.66 -10.93 12.72
C VAL A 37 7.10 -11.73 11.54
N ALA A 38 6.94 -13.05 11.72
CA ALA A 38 6.69 -13.99 10.65
C ALA A 38 5.38 -13.78 9.87
N ALA A 39 4.29 -13.33 10.48
CA ALA A 39 2.98 -13.24 9.81
C ALA A 39 2.38 -11.83 9.81
N MET A 40 3.22 -10.79 9.90
CA MET A 40 2.76 -9.41 10.02
C MET A 40 2.19 -8.87 8.71
N ILE A 41 0.97 -8.35 8.75
CA ILE A 41 0.34 -7.64 7.63
C ILE A 41 0.26 -6.15 7.97
N VAL A 42 0.84 -5.30 7.12
CA VAL A 42 0.75 -3.84 7.22
C VAL A 42 0.05 -3.30 5.98
N LEU A 43 -1.05 -2.58 6.16
CA LEU A 43 -1.74 -1.90 5.08
C LEU A 43 -1.39 -0.40 5.09
N VAL A 44 -0.90 0.11 3.97
CA VAL A 44 -0.52 1.51 3.76
C VAL A 44 -1.48 2.15 2.77
N LEU A 45 -2.36 3.00 3.26
CA LEU A 45 -3.37 3.72 2.48
C LEU A 45 -2.92 5.14 2.17
N GLY A 46 -3.38 5.69 1.07
CA GLY A 46 -3.19 7.11 0.77
C GLY A 46 -3.60 7.50 -0.63
N GLY A 47 -3.86 8.79 -0.83
CA GLY A 47 -4.21 9.35 -2.13
C GLY A 47 -3.05 9.35 -3.12
N THR A 48 -3.31 9.82 -4.34
CA THR A 48 -2.29 10.01 -5.36
C THR A 48 -1.20 10.95 -4.86
N ARG A 49 0.07 10.58 -5.05
CA ARG A 49 1.25 11.35 -4.62
C ARG A 49 1.31 11.66 -3.12
N SER A 50 0.66 10.87 -2.28
CA SER A 50 0.71 11.02 -0.82
C SER A 50 2.06 10.64 -0.21
N GLY A 51 2.88 9.84 -0.90
CA GLY A 51 4.11 9.24 -0.38
C GLY A 51 3.94 7.79 0.12
N LYS A 52 2.76 7.18 -0.07
CA LYS A 52 2.45 5.83 0.41
C LYS A 52 3.43 4.75 -0.05
N SER A 53 3.87 4.78 -1.33
CA SER A 53 4.85 3.81 -1.86
C SER A 53 6.21 3.93 -1.16
N SER A 54 6.67 5.17 -0.90
CA SER A 54 7.92 5.40 -0.17
C SER A 54 7.83 4.89 1.27
N VAL A 55 6.70 5.14 1.95
CA VAL A 55 6.43 4.62 3.30
C VAL A 55 6.39 3.09 3.28
N GLY A 56 5.69 2.47 2.32
CA GLY A 56 5.65 1.01 2.16
C GLY A 56 7.04 0.40 1.93
N THR A 57 7.86 1.06 1.09
CA THR A 57 9.25 0.65 0.84
C THR A 57 10.09 0.69 2.11
N GLN A 58 9.99 1.76 2.90
CA GLN A 58 10.73 1.88 4.16
C GLN A 58 10.30 0.80 5.16
N ILE A 59 9.00 0.57 5.33
CA ILE A 59 8.49 -0.46 6.24
C ILE A 59 8.96 -1.86 5.81
N ALA A 60 8.93 -2.18 4.52
CA ALA A 60 9.40 -3.47 4.03
C ALA A 60 10.90 -3.65 4.26
N ALA A 61 11.70 -2.59 4.11
CA ALA A 61 13.12 -2.59 4.42
C ALA A 61 13.38 -2.81 5.92
N ASP A 62 12.65 -2.11 6.79
CA ASP A 62 12.80 -2.22 8.25
C ASP A 62 12.43 -3.63 8.75
N LEU A 63 11.35 -4.23 8.21
CA LEU A 63 10.94 -5.59 8.52
C LEU A 63 11.99 -6.63 8.07
N ALA A 64 12.59 -6.43 6.89
CA ALA A 64 13.61 -7.32 6.37
C ALA A 64 14.96 -7.18 7.09
N ALA A 65 15.28 -5.99 7.59
CA ALA A 65 16.52 -5.73 8.34
C ALA A 65 16.46 -6.24 9.79
N GLY A 66 15.29 -6.65 10.28
CA GLY A 66 15.11 -7.22 11.61
C GLY A 66 15.80 -8.59 11.77
N ASP A 67 15.48 -9.32 12.83
CA ASP A 67 16.15 -10.55 13.26
C ASP A 67 16.24 -11.68 12.21
N LEU A 68 15.54 -11.55 11.08
CA LEU A 68 15.43 -12.60 10.08
C LEU A 68 16.38 -12.42 8.87
N GLY A 69 16.96 -11.23 8.65
CA GLY A 69 17.80 -10.97 7.47
C GLY A 69 17.11 -11.33 6.15
N GLU A 70 15.81 -11.15 6.07
CA GLU A 70 14.98 -11.66 4.99
C GLU A 70 15.09 -10.83 3.71
N GLN A 71 15.01 -11.51 2.58
CA GLN A 71 14.93 -10.87 1.28
C GLN A 71 13.56 -10.17 1.11
N VAL A 72 13.55 -8.98 0.49
CA VAL A 72 12.31 -8.32 0.07
C VAL A 72 11.96 -8.69 -1.37
N THR A 73 10.74 -9.13 -1.59
CA THR A 73 10.15 -9.26 -2.92
C THR A 73 9.16 -8.10 -3.15
N PHE A 74 9.49 -7.24 -4.12
CA PHE A 74 8.55 -6.25 -4.62
C PHE A 74 7.60 -6.91 -5.62
N LEU A 75 6.34 -7.06 -5.26
CA LEU A 75 5.31 -7.64 -6.09
C LEU A 75 4.51 -6.52 -6.75
N ALA A 76 4.67 -6.37 -8.06
CA ALA A 76 4.04 -5.33 -8.85
C ALA A 76 2.90 -5.92 -9.68
N PRO A 77 1.62 -5.59 -9.41
CA PRO A 77 0.55 -5.86 -10.35
C PRO A 77 0.80 -5.04 -11.62
N ALA A 78 0.97 -5.73 -12.75
CA ALA A 78 1.16 -5.06 -14.04
C ALA A 78 -0.20 -4.62 -14.58
N MET A 79 -0.30 -3.37 -15.01
CA MET A 79 -1.40 -2.98 -15.89
C MET A 79 -1.12 -3.52 -17.29
N VAL A 80 -2.13 -4.05 -17.93
CA VAL A 80 -2.08 -4.33 -19.38
C VAL A 80 -1.68 -3.03 -20.08
N ASP A 81 -0.71 -3.13 -21.00
CA ASP A 81 -0.12 -1.99 -21.71
C ASP A 81 -1.23 -1.06 -22.26
N SER A 82 -1.39 0.08 -21.62
CA SER A 82 -2.41 1.08 -22.00
C SER A 82 -1.94 2.00 -23.12
N GLY A 83 -0.69 1.86 -23.58
CA GLY A 83 -0.06 2.80 -24.52
C GLY A 83 0.21 4.18 -23.93
N ASP A 84 0.03 4.37 -22.62
CA ASP A 84 0.25 5.64 -21.94
C ASP A 84 1.74 5.83 -21.58
N SER A 85 2.40 6.72 -22.32
CA SER A 85 3.82 7.07 -22.09
C SER A 85 4.08 7.61 -20.67
N ASN A 86 3.11 8.30 -20.06
CA ASN A 86 3.21 8.78 -18.69
C ASN A 86 3.18 7.63 -17.66
N TYR A 87 2.46 6.55 -17.98
CA TYR A 87 2.45 5.35 -17.15
C TYR A 87 3.82 4.66 -17.19
N ALA A 88 4.40 4.45 -18.37
CA ALA A 88 5.72 3.85 -18.53
C ALA A 88 6.81 4.63 -17.77
N ALA A 89 6.80 5.97 -17.86
CA ALA A 89 7.73 6.82 -17.13
C ALA A 89 7.58 6.70 -15.60
N ARG A 90 6.33 6.58 -15.11
CA ARG A 90 6.08 6.36 -13.67
C ARG A 90 6.57 5.00 -13.20
N VAL A 91 6.33 3.94 -13.96
CA VAL A 91 6.84 2.59 -13.67
C VAL A 91 8.37 2.61 -13.61
N ALA A 92 9.05 3.23 -14.60
CA ALA A 92 10.50 3.34 -14.61
C ALA A 92 11.04 4.13 -13.40
N ALA A 93 10.41 5.24 -13.03
CA ALA A 93 10.78 6.01 -11.85
C ALA A 93 10.61 5.21 -10.55
N HIS A 94 9.52 4.45 -10.43
CA HIS A 94 9.29 3.55 -9.29
C HIS A 94 10.32 2.40 -9.25
N GLN A 95 10.68 1.85 -10.41
CA GLN A 95 11.74 0.83 -10.47
C GLN A 95 13.09 1.38 -10.04
N ALA A 96 13.45 2.59 -10.50
CA ALA A 96 14.72 3.26 -10.18
C ALA A 96 14.83 3.63 -8.67
N SER A 97 13.72 3.85 -7.98
CA SER A 97 13.70 4.19 -6.55
C SER A 97 13.82 2.99 -5.61
N ARG A 98 13.79 1.75 -6.14
CA ARG A 98 13.87 0.53 -5.33
C ARG A 98 15.32 0.16 -5.02
N PRO A 99 15.60 -0.41 -3.84
CA PRO A 99 16.91 -0.98 -3.58
C PRO A 99 17.25 -2.07 -4.61
N SER A 100 18.44 -1.98 -5.21
CA SER A 100 18.86 -2.85 -6.33
C SER A 100 18.99 -4.34 -5.95
N HIS A 101 19.09 -4.64 -4.66
CA HIS A 101 19.16 -6.01 -4.14
C HIS A 101 17.80 -6.66 -3.92
N TRP A 102 16.70 -5.91 -4.06
CA TRP A 102 15.36 -6.47 -3.95
C TRP A 102 14.98 -7.23 -5.21
N ARG A 103 14.29 -8.35 -4.99
CA ARG A 103 13.66 -9.08 -6.09
C ARG A 103 12.41 -8.31 -6.54
N THR A 104 12.27 -8.02 -7.84
CA THR A 104 11.02 -7.52 -8.41
C THR A 104 10.32 -8.65 -9.15
N LEU A 105 9.04 -8.85 -8.88
CA LEU A 105 8.17 -9.80 -9.54
C LEU A 105 6.94 -9.06 -10.08
N GLU A 106 6.72 -9.15 -11.39
CA GLU A 106 5.54 -8.57 -12.05
C GLU A 106 4.42 -9.61 -12.13
N CYS A 107 3.24 -9.26 -11.60
CA CYS A 107 2.04 -10.04 -11.79
C CYS A 107 1.33 -9.55 -13.07
N ARG A 108 1.52 -10.25 -14.18
CA ARG A 108 0.97 -9.86 -15.49
C ARG A 108 -0.46 -10.34 -15.70
N THR A 109 -0.84 -11.44 -15.08
CA THR A 109 -2.21 -11.96 -15.08
C THR A 109 -2.84 -11.63 -13.74
N PRO A 110 -3.90 -10.80 -13.69
CA PRO A 110 -4.47 -10.39 -12.40
C PRO A 110 -4.87 -11.55 -11.49
N GLY A 111 -5.37 -12.66 -12.06
CA GLY A 111 -5.77 -13.85 -11.32
C GLY A 111 -4.64 -14.59 -10.63
N ASP A 112 -3.37 -14.38 -11.05
CA ASP A 112 -2.22 -15.08 -10.48
C ASP A 112 -1.70 -14.43 -9.17
N LEU A 113 -2.16 -13.23 -8.83
CA LEU A 113 -1.65 -12.49 -7.67
C LEU A 113 -1.74 -13.28 -6.35
N PRO A 114 -2.86 -13.97 -6.02
CA PRO A 114 -2.96 -14.74 -4.79
C PRO A 114 -1.89 -15.83 -4.67
N ASP A 115 -1.64 -16.59 -5.74
CA ASP A 115 -0.65 -17.66 -5.76
C ASP A 115 0.79 -17.14 -5.72
N LEU A 116 1.06 -16.05 -6.46
CA LEU A 116 2.35 -15.37 -6.41
C LEU A 116 2.66 -14.86 -5.01
N LEU A 117 1.66 -14.29 -4.32
CA LEU A 117 1.82 -13.80 -2.96
C LEU A 117 2.23 -14.91 -2.00
N VAL A 118 1.60 -16.09 -2.07
CA VAL A 118 1.93 -17.24 -1.21
C VAL A 118 3.32 -17.80 -1.53
N SER A 119 3.68 -17.84 -2.82
CA SER A 119 4.94 -18.44 -3.27
C SER A 119 6.19 -17.58 -3.06
N CYS A 120 6.02 -16.26 -2.84
CA CYS A 120 7.14 -15.35 -2.61
C CYS A 120 7.80 -15.59 -1.25
N PRO A 121 9.12 -15.86 -1.18
CA PRO A 121 9.84 -15.95 0.08
C PRO A 121 10.11 -14.56 0.66
N GLY A 122 10.35 -14.51 1.98
CA GLY A 122 10.73 -13.30 2.69
C GLY A 122 9.61 -12.26 2.82
N VAL A 123 9.97 -11.02 3.06
CA VAL A 123 9.03 -9.91 3.13
C VAL A 123 8.49 -9.58 1.75
N VAL A 124 7.18 -9.47 1.59
CA VAL A 124 6.56 -8.99 0.35
C VAL A 124 6.10 -7.54 0.51
N LEU A 125 6.47 -6.71 -0.46
CA LEU A 125 5.87 -5.40 -0.68
C LEU A 125 4.99 -5.47 -1.94
N LEU A 126 3.66 -5.43 -1.76
CA LEU A 126 2.67 -5.37 -2.84
C LEU A 126 2.30 -3.91 -3.11
N ASP A 127 2.65 -3.37 -4.27
CA ASP A 127 2.34 -1.99 -4.67
C ASP A 127 1.79 -1.94 -6.11
N SER A 128 0.46 -1.77 -6.32
CA SER A 128 -0.59 -1.51 -5.33
C SER A 128 -1.86 -2.34 -5.59
N LEU A 129 -2.73 -2.45 -4.59
CA LEU A 129 -4.05 -3.09 -4.75
C LEU A 129 -4.93 -2.34 -5.76
N GLY A 130 -4.90 -1.00 -5.78
CA GLY A 130 -5.67 -0.24 -6.75
C GLY A 130 -5.25 -0.52 -8.19
N THR A 131 -3.94 -0.70 -8.44
CA THR A 131 -3.44 -1.14 -9.76
C THR A 131 -3.96 -2.53 -10.10
N TRP A 132 -3.97 -3.45 -9.15
CA TRP A 132 -4.51 -4.79 -9.33
C TRP A 132 -6.00 -4.80 -9.63
N VAL A 133 -6.80 -4.02 -8.90
CA VAL A 133 -8.24 -3.87 -9.18
C VAL A 133 -8.47 -3.26 -10.57
N ALA A 134 -7.70 -2.24 -10.95
CA ALA A 134 -7.79 -1.62 -12.27
C ALA A 134 -7.47 -2.61 -13.39
N SER A 135 -6.50 -3.51 -13.21
CA SER A 135 -6.15 -4.52 -14.22
C SER A 135 -7.28 -5.51 -14.48
N HIS A 136 -8.06 -5.88 -13.47
CA HIS A 136 -9.27 -6.69 -13.67
C HIS A 136 -10.35 -5.95 -14.48
N ALA A 137 -10.56 -4.66 -14.22
CA ALA A 137 -11.55 -3.87 -14.91
C ALA A 137 -11.21 -3.67 -16.40
N LEU A 138 -9.91 -3.61 -16.75
CA LEU A 138 -9.46 -3.43 -18.13
C LEU A 138 -9.54 -4.72 -18.96
N VAL A 139 -9.30 -5.88 -18.35
CA VAL A 139 -9.44 -7.18 -19.04
C VAL A 139 -10.89 -7.41 -19.48
N ASP A 140 -11.85 -6.99 -18.69
CA ASP A 140 -13.28 -7.19 -18.95
C ASP A 140 -13.77 -6.37 -20.18
N THR A 141 -13.21 -5.19 -20.43
CA THR A 141 -13.58 -4.35 -21.58
C THR A 141 -13.05 -4.86 -22.93
N SER A 142 -11.97 -5.64 -22.92
CA SER A 142 -11.33 -6.15 -24.15
C SER A 142 -12.02 -7.38 -24.73
N SER A 143 -12.75 -8.13 -23.92
CA SER A 143 -13.42 -9.38 -24.32
C SER A 143 -14.79 -9.21 -24.96
N GLY A 144 -15.32 -7.97 -25.05
CA GLY A 144 -16.64 -7.70 -25.64
C GLY A 144 -17.82 -8.27 -24.85
N VAL A 145 -17.57 -8.89 -23.72
CA VAL A 145 -18.60 -9.36 -22.78
C VAL A 145 -19.18 -8.15 -22.07
N GLN A 146 -20.51 -8.02 -22.06
CA GLN A 146 -21.19 -6.92 -21.38
C GLN A 146 -20.71 -6.85 -19.94
N ALA A 147 -20.01 -5.76 -19.60
CA ALA A 147 -19.57 -5.44 -18.25
C ALA A 147 -20.80 -5.35 -17.32
N GLY A 148 -21.18 -6.48 -16.75
CA GLY A 148 -22.39 -6.64 -15.97
C GLY A 148 -22.14 -7.34 -14.63
N PHE A 149 -23.15 -8.02 -14.19
CA PHE A 149 -23.22 -8.75 -12.94
C PHE A 149 -22.10 -9.79 -12.76
N ASP A 150 -21.63 -10.40 -13.87
CA ASP A 150 -20.61 -11.43 -13.88
C ASP A 150 -19.21 -10.90 -13.50
N ALA A 151 -18.86 -9.69 -13.93
CA ALA A 151 -17.57 -9.06 -13.59
C ALA A 151 -17.41 -8.81 -12.10
N LYS A 152 -18.49 -8.40 -11.42
CA LYS A 152 -18.46 -8.19 -9.96
C LYS A 152 -18.27 -9.52 -9.22
N ALA A 153 -19.00 -10.56 -9.61
CA ALA A 153 -18.90 -11.88 -8.98
C ALA A 153 -17.49 -12.48 -9.15
N GLN A 154 -16.86 -12.31 -10.32
CA GLN A 154 -15.48 -12.73 -10.54
C GLN A 154 -14.49 -11.93 -9.68
N LEU A 155 -14.67 -10.63 -9.56
CA LEU A 155 -13.83 -9.77 -8.71
C LEU A 155 -13.94 -10.17 -7.24
N ASP A 156 -15.16 -10.45 -6.75
CA ASP A 156 -15.41 -10.91 -5.38
C ASP A 156 -14.71 -12.27 -5.11
N VAL A 157 -14.68 -13.18 -6.09
CA VAL A 157 -13.91 -14.44 -6.00
C VAL A 157 -12.42 -14.16 -5.87
N HIS A 158 -11.86 -13.28 -6.71
CA HIS A 158 -10.43 -12.92 -6.63
C HIS A 158 -10.09 -12.23 -5.31
N PHE A 159 -10.97 -11.39 -4.77
CA PHE A 159 -10.79 -10.77 -3.46
C PHE A 159 -10.77 -11.84 -2.35
N GLY A 160 -11.68 -12.81 -2.41
CA GLY A 160 -11.70 -13.93 -1.49
C GLY A 160 -10.41 -14.76 -1.53
N LEU A 161 -9.87 -15.02 -2.72
CA LEU A 161 -8.61 -15.73 -2.91
C LEU A 161 -7.43 -14.93 -2.34
N LEU A 162 -7.34 -13.63 -2.60
CA LEU A 162 -6.30 -12.77 -2.05
C LEU A 162 -6.34 -12.73 -0.51
N VAL A 163 -7.54 -12.55 0.06
CA VAL A 163 -7.75 -12.56 1.52
C VAL A 163 -7.33 -13.91 2.12
N LYS A 164 -7.63 -15.01 1.46
CA LYS A 164 -7.20 -16.36 1.87
C LYS A 164 -5.67 -16.46 1.84
N SER A 165 -5.03 -16.06 0.74
CA SER A 165 -3.57 -16.08 0.60
C SER A 165 -2.87 -15.25 1.66
N LEU A 166 -3.42 -14.08 2.01
CA LEU A 166 -2.90 -13.24 3.11
C LEU A 166 -2.96 -13.94 4.46
N LYS A 167 -4.02 -14.72 4.73
CA LYS A 167 -4.17 -15.48 5.98
C LYS A 167 -3.22 -16.69 6.05
N GLU A 168 -2.96 -17.31 4.91
CA GLU A 168 -2.12 -18.51 4.81
C GLU A 168 -0.62 -18.18 4.80
N ARG A 169 -0.28 -16.94 4.47
CA ARG A 169 1.11 -16.52 4.41
C ARG A 169 1.71 -16.40 5.81
N SER A 170 2.84 -17.07 6.02
CA SER A 170 3.56 -17.08 7.31
C SER A 170 4.65 -16.00 7.42
N GLN A 171 4.87 -15.19 6.38
CA GLN A 171 5.90 -14.15 6.33
C GLN A 171 5.29 -12.77 6.18
N ALA A 172 6.04 -11.73 6.57
CA ALA A 172 5.54 -10.36 6.58
C ALA A 172 5.11 -9.86 5.20
N THR A 173 4.01 -9.12 5.17
CA THR A 173 3.46 -8.54 3.96
C THR A 173 3.11 -7.07 4.18
N VAL A 174 3.71 -6.18 3.40
CA VAL A 174 3.37 -4.77 3.32
C VAL A 174 2.53 -4.56 2.06
N ILE A 175 1.36 -3.97 2.22
CA ILE A 175 0.39 -3.77 1.15
C ILE A 175 0.15 -2.28 0.99
N VAL A 176 0.41 -1.76 -0.21
CA VAL A 176 0.09 -0.38 -0.58
C VAL A 176 -1.24 -0.36 -1.32
N SER A 177 -2.11 0.57 -0.96
CA SER A 177 -3.38 0.76 -1.65
C SER A 177 -3.79 2.23 -1.74
N GLU A 178 -4.60 2.53 -2.72
CA GLU A 178 -5.17 3.85 -2.92
C GLU A 178 -6.36 4.07 -1.97
N GLU A 179 -6.35 5.24 -1.28
CA GLU A 179 -7.57 5.76 -0.68
C GLU A 179 -8.31 6.58 -1.73
N VAL A 180 -9.48 6.13 -2.15
CA VAL A 180 -10.28 6.71 -3.25
C VAL A 180 -11.62 7.27 -2.79
N GLY A 181 -12.06 6.98 -1.57
CA GLY A 181 -13.36 7.39 -1.02
C GLY A 181 -13.40 8.85 -0.60
N MET A 182 -12.26 9.48 -0.33
CA MET A 182 -12.16 10.89 0.05
C MET A 182 -12.09 11.85 -1.15
N SER A 183 -12.20 11.34 -2.38
CA SER A 183 -12.19 12.12 -3.60
C SER A 183 -13.61 12.54 -4.04
N VAL A 184 -13.69 13.45 -5.01
CA VAL A 184 -14.95 13.77 -5.67
C VAL A 184 -15.52 12.52 -6.36
N HIS A 185 -16.83 12.32 -6.27
CA HIS A 185 -17.48 11.17 -6.90
C HIS A 185 -17.10 11.03 -8.38
N ALA A 186 -16.70 9.82 -8.77
CA ALA A 186 -16.34 9.52 -10.14
C ALA A 186 -17.54 9.74 -11.07
N GLN A 187 -17.34 10.48 -12.16
CA GLN A 187 -18.41 10.80 -13.11
C GLN A 187 -18.80 9.62 -13.98
N THR A 188 -17.85 8.71 -14.25
CA THR A 188 -18.08 7.52 -15.10
C THR A 188 -18.51 6.33 -14.26
N GLU A 189 -19.28 5.43 -14.86
CA GLU A 189 -19.68 4.17 -14.22
C GLU A 189 -18.47 3.31 -13.87
N LEU A 190 -17.50 3.21 -14.78
CA LEU A 190 -16.24 2.49 -14.53
C LEU A 190 -15.48 3.07 -13.32
N GLY A 191 -15.40 4.38 -13.23
CA GLY A 191 -14.76 5.05 -12.08
C GLY A 191 -15.46 4.75 -10.76
N ARG A 192 -16.81 4.74 -10.74
CA ARG A 192 -17.58 4.37 -9.53
C ARG A 192 -17.35 2.92 -9.14
N ARG A 193 -17.40 1.98 -10.10
CA ARG A 193 -17.11 0.56 -9.87
C ARG A 193 -15.71 0.36 -9.31
N TYR A 194 -14.72 1.05 -9.86
CA TYR A 194 -13.35 1.01 -9.37
C TYR A 194 -13.26 1.50 -7.92
N THR A 195 -13.85 2.66 -7.61
CA THR A 195 -13.87 3.24 -6.26
C THR A 195 -14.51 2.28 -5.25
N ASP A 196 -15.67 1.72 -5.60
CA ASP A 196 -16.40 0.76 -4.76
C ASP A 196 -15.57 -0.52 -4.53
N ALA A 197 -14.95 -1.04 -5.58
CA ALA A 197 -14.14 -2.25 -5.51
C ALA A 197 -12.89 -2.05 -4.64
N VAL A 198 -12.13 -0.97 -4.84
CA VAL A 198 -10.94 -0.66 -4.03
C VAL A 198 -11.34 -0.41 -2.58
N GLY A 199 -12.41 0.34 -2.33
CA GLY A 199 -12.90 0.59 -0.97
C GLY A 199 -13.32 -0.70 -0.25
N THR A 200 -14.00 -1.60 -0.95
CA THR A 200 -14.40 -2.91 -0.42
C THR A 200 -13.18 -3.76 -0.08
N LEU A 201 -12.22 -3.85 -0.99
CA LEU A 201 -11.00 -4.62 -0.78
C LEU A 201 -10.15 -4.04 0.37
N ASN A 202 -10.03 -2.72 0.44
CA ASN A 202 -9.32 -2.05 1.53
C ASN A 202 -9.89 -2.41 2.90
N GLN A 203 -11.24 -2.47 3.03
CA GLN A 203 -11.89 -2.89 4.28
C GLN A 203 -11.60 -4.36 4.62
N GLN A 204 -11.62 -5.27 3.63
CA GLN A 204 -11.32 -6.68 3.85
C GLN A 204 -9.87 -6.89 4.28
N VAL A 205 -8.92 -6.20 3.65
CA VAL A 205 -7.50 -6.27 3.99
C VAL A 205 -7.24 -5.60 5.34
N ALA A 206 -7.84 -4.45 5.62
CA ALA A 206 -7.73 -3.76 6.91
C ALA A 206 -8.21 -4.62 8.09
N ALA A 207 -9.24 -5.45 7.88
CA ALA A 207 -9.72 -6.39 8.90
C ALA A 207 -8.72 -7.49 9.26
N LEU A 208 -7.73 -7.76 8.40
CA LEU A 208 -6.65 -8.73 8.61
C LEU A 208 -5.35 -8.05 9.04
N ALA A 209 -5.19 -6.77 8.74
CA ALA A 209 -3.95 -6.06 8.96
C ALA A 209 -3.69 -5.86 10.46
N HIS A 210 -2.45 -6.11 10.87
CA HIS A 210 -1.97 -5.82 12.23
C HIS A 210 -1.77 -4.31 12.43
N LYS A 211 -1.45 -3.60 11.33
CA LYS A 211 -1.38 -2.14 11.30
C LYS A 211 -2.01 -1.60 10.02
N VAL A 212 -2.76 -0.52 10.16
CA VAL A 212 -3.30 0.26 9.05
C VAL A 212 -2.76 1.67 9.16
N LEU A 213 -2.03 2.11 8.14
CA LEU A 213 -1.39 3.41 8.10
C LEU A 213 -2.02 4.26 6.99
N PHE A 214 -2.35 5.49 7.31
CA PHE A 214 -2.84 6.47 6.34
C PHE A 214 -1.75 7.50 6.07
N VAL A 215 -1.40 7.68 4.79
CA VAL A 215 -0.33 8.58 4.36
C VAL A 215 -0.92 9.79 3.63
N MET A 216 -0.62 10.97 4.14
CA MET A 216 -1.03 12.25 3.56
C MET A 216 0.16 13.22 3.58
N ALA A 217 0.52 13.79 2.41
CA ALA A 217 1.62 14.74 2.28
C ALA A 217 2.95 14.24 2.91
N GLY A 218 3.26 12.96 2.74
CA GLY A 218 4.43 12.32 3.34
C GLY A 218 4.35 12.08 4.85
N ARG A 219 3.22 12.40 5.49
CA ARG A 219 2.98 12.16 6.91
C ARG A 219 2.19 10.88 7.11
N VAL A 220 2.50 10.15 8.18
CA VAL A 220 1.87 8.87 8.51
C VAL A 220 0.99 9.03 9.74
N LEU A 221 -0.25 8.56 9.62
CA LEU A 221 -1.19 8.40 10.71
C LEU A 221 -1.52 6.90 10.85
N GLU A 222 -1.26 6.31 12.00
CA GLU A 222 -1.74 4.97 12.31
C GLU A 222 -3.23 5.02 12.67
N LEU A 223 -4.03 4.23 11.96
CA LEU A 223 -5.46 4.12 12.21
C LEU A 223 -5.70 3.07 13.29
N PRO A 224 -6.52 3.38 14.32
CA PRO A 224 -6.85 2.41 15.34
C PRO A 224 -7.68 1.26 14.76
N THR A 225 -7.76 0.15 15.49
CA THR A 225 -8.64 -0.96 15.18
C THR A 225 -10.07 -0.47 14.96
N SER A 226 -10.78 -1.06 14.00
CA SER A 226 -12.14 -0.64 13.65
C SER A 226 -13.06 -0.53 14.88
N TYR A 227 -13.86 0.51 14.91
CA TYR A 227 -14.89 0.70 15.93
C TYR A 227 -15.87 -0.48 15.89
N GLN A 228 -15.83 -1.32 16.91
CA GLN A 228 -16.87 -2.31 17.15
C GLN A 228 -17.95 -1.61 17.99
N ALA A 229 -19.11 -1.37 17.39
CA ALA A 229 -20.28 -0.93 18.16
C ALA A 229 -20.52 -1.95 19.28
N THR A 230 -20.32 -1.54 20.51
CA THR A 230 -20.69 -2.35 21.68
C THR A 230 -22.20 -2.55 21.57
N ARG A 231 -22.65 -3.74 21.18
CA ARG A 231 -24.08 -4.08 21.29
C ARG A 231 -24.39 -4.01 22.77
N ALA A 232 -25.09 -2.97 23.18
CA ALA A 232 -25.69 -2.92 24.49
C ALA A 232 -26.60 -4.16 24.60
N SER A 233 -26.22 -5.10 25.45
CA SER A 233 -27.08 -6.22 25.84
C SER A 233 -28.23 -5.62 26.63
N THR A 234 -29.39 -5.54 26.00
CA THR A 234 -30.67 -5.33 26.68
C THR A 234 -31.19 -6.63 27.16
#